data_218a868278cfa24a99ba2c472e582123
#
_entry.id   218a868278cfa24a99ba2c472e582123
#
_cell.length_a   1.000
_cell.length_b   1.000
_cell.length_c   1.000
_cell.angle_alpha   90.00
_cell.angle_beta   90.00
_cell.angle_gamma   90.00
#
_symmetry.space_group_name_H-M   'P 1'
#
loop_
_entity.id
_entity.type
_entity.pdbx_description
1 polymer ?
#
loop_
_entity_poly.entity_id
_entity_poly.type
_entity_poly.pdbx_seq_one_letter_code
_entity_poly.pdbx_strand_id
1 'polypeptide(L)'
;MSKISTIKNAFVEIEDGIISSFGSMNDWKGIEDWNNIEIIDAEGGMVFPTYCDSHTHLVFAASREDEFVDRINGLSYEEIAQRGGGILNSAEKLQNTSEDQLYNISIERLNNLIKTGTGAIEIKSGYGLTLDAELKILRVIKRLKENSEITIKATFLAAHALPKEFKDNKDGYMDLVINEMLPIVAK
;
A
#
# COMPACT_ATOMS: atom_id res chain seq x y z
N MET A 1 27.32 8.82 -3.70
CA MET A 1 26.02 8.99 -4.40
C MET A 1 26.30 9.48 -5.81
N SER A 2 25.81 8.76 -6.82
CA SER A 2 25.87 9.25 -8.20
C SER A 2 25.01 10.52 -8.31
N LYS A 3 25.52 11.52 -9.04
CA LYS A 3 24.84 12.77 -9.24
C LYS A 3 23.62 12.52 -10.15
N ILE A 4 22.42 12.78 -9.66
CA ILE A 4 21.20 12.70 -10.47
C ILE A 4 21.26 13.81 -11.52
N SER A 5 21.10 13.44 -12.79
CA SER A 5 21.03 14.41 -13.89
C SER A 5 19.72 15.20 -13.77
N THR A 6 19.83 16.52 -13.96
CA THR A 6 18.67 17.43 -13.94
C THR A 6 18.62 18.23 -15.22
N ILE A 7 17.43 18.50 -15.74
CA ILE A 7 17.17 19.40 -16.85
C ILE A 7 16.54 20.67 -16.26
N LYS A 8 17.18 21.81 -16.46
CA LYS A 8 16.66 23.10 -16.00
C LYS A 8 15.77 23.72 -17.08
N ASN A 9 14.77 24.49 -16.65
CA ASN A 9 13.77 25.09 -17.53
C ASN A 9 13.23 24.06 -18.50
N ALA A 10 12.64 23.00 -17.94
CA ALA A 10 12.26 21.79 -18.65
C ALA A 10 10.77 21.76 -19.01
N PHE A 11 10.43 20.95 -20.00
CA PHE A 11 9.07 20.56 -20.32
C PHE A 11 8.93 19.03 -20.26
N VAL A 12 7.70 18.58 -20.09
CA VAL A 12 7.27 17.18 -20.24
C VAL A 12 5.96 17.18 -21.00
N GLU A 13 5.88 16.44 -22.11
CA GLU A 13 4.67 16.23 -22.90
C GLU A 13 4.11 14.86 -22.60
N ILE A 14 2.81 14.80 -22.36
CA ILE A 14 2.08 13.56 -22.05
C ILE A 14 0.94 13.43 -23.04
N GLU A 15 0.89 12.30 -23.74
CA GLU A 15 -0.15 11.92 -24.67
C GLU A 15 -0.72 10.57 -24.27
N ASP A 16 -2.02 10.48 -24.11
CA ASP A 16 -2.72 9.25 -23.69
C ASP A 16 -2.13 8.59 -22.43
N GLY A 17 -1.69 9.41 -21.47
CA GLY A 17 -1.10 8.96 -20.21
C GLY A 17 0.35 8.46 -20.32
N ILE A 18 1.00 8.66 -21.48
CA ILE A 18 2.38 8.28 -21.76
C ILE A 18 3.23 9.53 -21.97
N ILE A 19 4.44 9.57 -21.40
CA ILE A 19 5.41 10.62 -21.68
C ILE A 19 5.86 10.45 -23.13
N SER A 20 5.42 11.36 -24.01
CA SER A 20 5.78 11.37 -25.43
C SER A 20 7.10 12.10 -25.67
N SER A 21 7.37 13.16 -24.90
CA SER A 21 8.57 13.97 -25.03
C SER A 21 8.93 14.65 -23.69
N PHE A 22 10.21 14.98 -23.51
CA PHE A 22 10.68 15.83 -22.41
C PHE A 22 12.05 16.43 -22.78
N GLY A 23 12.36 17.58 -22.22
CA GLY A 23 13.65 18.23 -22.48
C GLY A 23 13.74 19.64 -21.93
N SER A 24 14.71 20.39 -22.41
CA SER A 24 14.82 21.82 -22.12
C SER A 24 13.81 22.61 -22.96
N MET A 25 13.19 23.63 -22.38
CA MET A 25 12.33 24.57 -23.14
C MET A 25 13.05 25.24 -24.33
N ASN A 26 14.39 25.30 -24.30
CA ASN A 26 15.15 25.83 -25.43
C ASN A 26 15.10 24.91 -26.68
N ASP A 27 14.84 23.62 -26.45
CA ASP A 27 14.78 22.59 -27.51
C ASP A 27 13.34 22.24 -27.90
N TRP A 28 12.37 22.84 -27.19
CA TRP A 28 10.96 22.57 -27.39
C TRP A 28 10.49 23.10 -28.76
N LYS A 29 9.84 22.22 -29.53
CA LYS A 29 9.40 22.54 -30.89
C LYS A 29 8.07 23.28 -30.95
N GLY A 30 7.41 23.47 -29.79
CA GLY A 30 6.07 24.02 -29.74
C GLY A 30 4.99 22.97 -29.97
N ILE A 31 3.75 23.42 -29.95
CA ILE A 31 2.55 22.62 -30.17
C ILE A 31 1.87 23.16 -31.43
N GLU A 32 1.60 22.29 -32.41
CA GLU A 32 0.94 22.68 -33.66
C GLU A 32 -0.56 22.90 -33.47
N ASP A 33 -1.22 22.05 -32.70
CA ASP A 33 -2.65 22.14 -32.37
C ASP A 33 -2.87 22.28 -30.86
N TRP A 34 -3.41 23.42 -30.46
CA TRP A 34 -3.69 23.76 -29.06
C TRP A 34 -5.07 23.28 -28.57
N ASN A 35 -5.85 22.60 -29.41
CA ASN A 35 -7.14 22.08 -28.98
C ASN A 35 -6.97 20.92 -27.99
N ASN A 36 -7.74 20.98 -26.91
CA ASN A 36 -7.75 19.97 -25.85
C ASN A 36 -6.40 19.75 -25.13
N ILE A 37 -5.54 20.77 -25.10
CA ILE A 37 -4.28 20.73 -24.34
C ILE A 37 -4.47 21.38 -22.99
N GLU A 38 -4.11 20.66 -21.94
CA GLU A 38 -3.96 21.17 -20.59
C GLU A 38 -2.51 21.55 -20.35
N ILE A 39 -2.28 22.77 -19.84
CA ILE A 39 -0.94 23.25 -19.47
C ILE A 39 -0.86 23.32 -17.96
N ILE A 40 0.14 22.64 -17.39
CA ILE A 40 0.47 22.71 -15.97
C ILE A 40 1.80 23.45 -15.82
N ASP A 41 1.75 24.67 -15.27
CA ASP A 41 2.96 25.40 -14.90
C ASP A 41 3.46 24.89 -13.53
N ALA A 42 4.67 24.38 -13.50
CA ALA A 42 5.31 23.93 -12.26
C ALA A 42 5.83 25.08 -11.39
N GLU A 43 5.67 26.34 -11.81
CA GLU A 43 6.04 27.57 -11.07
C GLU A 43 7.47 27.52 -10.49
N GLY A 44 8.42 26.96 -11.22
CA GLY A 44 9.80 26.76 -10.79
C GLY A 44 9.99 25.54 -9.85
N GLY A 45 8.97 24.74 -9.63
CA GLY A 45 9.03 23.48 -8.94
C GLY A 45 9.80 22.40 -9.72
N MET A 46 10.03 21.26 -9.06
CA MET A 46 10.68 20.10 -9.67
C MET A 46 9.67 19.01 -9.96
N VAL A 47 9.76 18.42 -11.16
CA VAL A 47 8.97 17.25 -11.56
C VAL A 47 9.82 16.00 -11.35
N PHE A 48 9.27 15.02 -10.63
CA PHE A 48 9.88 13.73 -10.35
C PHE A 48 8.93 12.60 -10.77
N PRO A 49 9.47 11.41 -11.08
CA PRO A 49 8.65 10.20 -11.07
C PRO A 49 8.04 10.00 -9.69
N THR A 50 6.82 9.47 -9.65
CA THR A 50 6.18 9.11 -8.38
C THR A 50 6.94 8.00 -7.67
N TYR A 51 6.80 7.94 -6.34
CA TYR A 51 7.36 6.83 -5.56
C TYR A 51 6.57 5.54 -5.81
N CYS A 52 7.30 4.43 -5.84
CA CYS A 52 6.74 3.09 -5.84
C CYS A 52 7.01 2.46 -4.47
N ASP A 53 5.97 2.28 -3.67
CA ASP A 53 6.07 1.59 -2.38
C ASP A 53 5.81 0.10 -2.58
N SER A 54 6.87 -0.69 -2.55
CA SER A 54 6.85 -2.12 -2.87
C SER A 54 6.54 -3.03 -1.68
N HIS A 55 6.26 -2.49 -0.49
CA HIS A 55 5.96 -3.32 0.69
C HIS A 55 5.13 -2.58 1.72
N THR A 56 3.81 -2.73 1.67
CA THR A 56 2.92 -2.19 2.69
C THR A 56 1.93 -3.22 3.20
N HIS A 57 1.41 -2.97 4.40
CA HIS A 57 0.21 -3.59 4.96
C HIS A 57 -0.80 -2.47 5.24
N LEU A 58 -1.20 -1.72 4.20
CA LEU A 58 -2.06 -0.54 4.31
C LEU A 58 -3.41 -0.84 4.96
N VAL A 59 -3.94 -2.05 4.71
CA VAL A 59 -5.26 -2.48 5.20
C VAL A 59 -5.12 -3.09 6.57
N PHE A 60 -5.33 -2.28 7.62
CA PHE A 60 -5.32 -2.68 9.03
C PHE A 60 -6.37 -1.90 9.83
N ALA A 61 -6.92 -2.54 10.87
CA ALA A 61 -8.05 -2.01 11.63
C ALA A 61 -7.67 -0.92 12.63
N ALA A 62 -6.52 -1.04 13.28
CA ALA A 62 -6.04 -0.09 14.27
C ALA A 62 -4.52 0.02 14.23
N SER A 63 -4.04 1.20 14.47
CA SER A 63 -2.62 1.50 14.60
C SER A 63 -2.05 0.93 15.91
N ARG A 64 -0.75 1.00 16.05
CA ARG A 64 0.02 0.42 17.16
C ARG A 64 0.89 1.47 17.85
N GLU A 65 0.41 2.72 17.93
CA GLU A 65 1.16 3.82 18.54
C GLU A 65 1.52 3.54 20.01
N ASP A 66 0.59 2.97 20.78
CA ASP A 66 0.82 2.64 22.18
C ASP A 66 1.98 1.63 22.33
N GLU A 67 2.08 0.66 21.42
CA GLU A 67 3.20 -0.30 21.42
C GLU A 67 4.54 0.40 21.08
N PHE A 68 4.49 1.42 20.24
CA PHE A 68 5.67 2.21 19.93
C PHE A 68 6.13 3.03 21.15
N VAL A 69 5.19 3.62 21.88
CA VAL A 69 5.47 4.31 23.16
C VAL A 69 6.04 3.34 24.20
N ASP A 70 5.45 2.15 24.32
CA ASP A 70 5.95 1.10 25.21
C ASP A 70 7.39 0.69 24.87
N ARG A 71 7.75 0.60 23.59
CA ARG A 71 9.13 0.34 23.16
C ARG A 71 10.09 1.46 23.53
N ILE A 72 9.69 2.73 23.36
CA ILE A 72 10.51 3.88 23.78
C ILE A 72 10.73 3.84 25.29
N ASN A 73 9.74 3.40 26.06
CA ASN A 73 9.84 3.21 27.52
C ASN A 73 10.63 1.97 27.94
N GLY A 74 11.18 1.21 26.96
CA GLY A 74 12.11 0.10 27.23
C GLY A 74 11.44 -1.27 27.40
N LEU A 75 10.15 -1.40 27.10
CA LEU A 75 9.48 -2.69 27.21
C LEU A 75 9.97 -3.64 26.09
N SER A 76 10.18 -4.89 26.45
CA SER A 76 10.47 -5.96 25.51
C SER A 76 9.25 -6.32 24.64
N TYR A 77 9.49 -7.02 23.53
CA TYR A 77 8.42 -7.49 22.66
C TYR A 77 7.46 -8.43 23.41
N GLU A 78 8.02 -9.30 24.31
CA GLU A 78 7.23 -10.22 25.12
C GLU A 78 6.32 -9.49 26.11
N GLU A 79 6.81 -8.45 26.78
CA GLU A 79 6.03 -7.62 27.72
C GLU A 79 4.89 -6.89 26.99
N ILE A 80 5.15 -6.34 25.78
CA ILE A 80 4.13 -5.70 24.94
C ILE A 80 3.07 -6.73 24.54
N ALA A 81 3.49 -7.92 24.11
CA ALA A 81 2.56 -8.99 23.73
C ALA A 81 1.69 -9.46 24.91
N GLN A 82 2.25 -9.56 26.13
CA GLN A 82 1.51 -9.88 27.35
C GLN A 82 0.46 -8.83 27.72
N ARG A 83 0.69 -7.56 27.38
CA ARG A 83 -0.26 -6.46 27.54
C ARG A 83 -1.36 -6.43 26.46
N GLY A 84 -1.41 -7.43 25.59
CA GLY A 84 -2.38 -7.50 24.50
C GLY A 84 -1.95 -6.79 23.24
N GLY A 85 -0.66 -6.48 23.08
CA GLY A 85 -0.07 -5.97 21.84
C GLY A 85 0.30 -7.06 20.83
N GLY A 86 0.96 -6.65 19.76
CA GLY A 86 1.50 -7.55 18.76
C GLY A 86 0.54 -7.88 17.62
N ILE A 87 1.00 -8.74 16.71
CA ILE A 87 0.30 -9.08 15.46
C ILE A 87 -1.04 -9.79 15.74
N LEU A 88 -1.13 -10.59 16.78
CA LEU A 88 -2.35 -11.32 17.11
C LEU A 88 -3.49 -10.39 17.56
N ASN A 89 -3.17 -9.33 18.31
CA ASN A 89 -4.13 -8.30 18.66
C ASN A 89 -4.59 -7.52 17.42
N SER A 90 -3.65 -7.20 16.52
CA SER A 90 -3.99 -6.55 15.24
C SER A 90 -4.93 -7.43 14.40
N ALA A 91 -4.70 -8.74 14.37
CA ALA A 91 -5.55 -9.70 13.67
C ALA A 91 -6.96 -9.76 14.30
N GLU A 92 -7.06 -9.84 15.62
CA GLU A 92 -8.34 -9.85 16.34
C GLU A 92 -9.17 -8.57 16.06
N LYS A 93 -8.53 -7.40 16.13
CA LYS A 93 -9.19 -6.14 15.80
C LYS A 93 -9.68 -6.13 14.33
N LEU A 94 -8.88 -6.63 13.40
CA LEU A 94 -9.24 -6.71 11.99
C LEU A 94 -10.40 -7.69 11.75
N GLN A 95 -10.40 -8.84 12.41
CA GLN A 95 -11.48 -9.83 12.33
C GLN A 95 -12.82 -9.24 12.78
N ASN A 96 -12.81 -8.42 13.82
CA ASN A 96 -13.99 -7.76 14.40
C ASN A 96 -14.40 -6.47 13.68
N THR A 97 -13.61 -5.95 12.76
CA THR A 97 -13.91 -4.73 11.99
C THR A 97 -14.68 -5.11 10.71
N SER A 98 -15.76 -4.39 10.42
CA SER A 98 -16.52 -4.61 9.18
C SER A 98 -15.68 -4.25 7.94
N GLU A 99 -16.02 -4.83 6.79
CA GLU A 99 -15.32 -4.55 5.54
C GLU A 99 -15.42 -3.06 5.14
N ASP A 100 -16.59 -2.44 5.34
CA ASP A 100 -16.79 -1.03 5.01
C ASP A 100 -16.01 -0.09 5.92
N GLN A 101 -15.94 -0.37 7.22
CA GLN A 101 -15.09 0.38 8.13
C GLN A 101 -13.62 0.26 7.75
N LEU A 102 -13.19 -0.97 7.44
CA LEU A 102 -11.80 -1.24 7.03
C LEU A 102 -11.46 -0.52 5.72
N TYR A 103 -12.39 -0.48 4.75
CA TYR A 103 -12.24 0.28 3.52
C TYR A 103 -12.12 1.78 3.79
N ASN A 104 -13.04 2.36 4.57
CA ASN A 104 -13.05 3.79 4.84
C ASN A 104 -11.75 4.27 5.51
N ILE A 105 -11.24 3.53 6.48
CA ILE A 105 -9.96 3.84 7.12
C ILE A 105 -8.80 3.69 6.14
N SER A 106 -8.85 2.68 5.27
CA SER A 106 -7.76 2.39 4.33
C SER A 106 -7.70 3.39 3.17
N ILE A 107 -8.85 3.87 2.67
CA ILE A 107 -8.86 4.89 1.60
C ILE A 107 -8.30 6.23 2.08
N GLU A 108 -8.56 6.62 3.34
CA GLU A 108 -7.96 7.82 3.93
C GLU A 108 -6.43 7.71 4.00
N ARG A 109 -5.90 6.54 4.43
CA ARG A 109 -4.45 6.28 4.45
C ARG A 109 -3.86 6.32 3.05
N LEU A 110 -4.53 5.70 2.08
CA LEU A 110 -4.09 5.71 0.69
C LEU A 110 -4.01 7.14 0.15
N ASN A 111 -5.04 7.95 0.38
CA ASN A 111 -5.06 9.35 -0.05
C ASN A 111 -3.93 10.18 0.59
N ASN A 112 -3.55 9.88 1.83
CA ASN A 112 -2.43 10.54 2.47
C ASN A 112 -1.09 10.14 1.83
N LEU A 113 -0.90 8.86 1.45
CA LEU A 113 0.28 8.41 0.71
C LEU A 113 0.36 9.04 -0.68
N ILE A 114 -0.75 9.15 -1.40
CA ILE A 114 -0.82 9.83 -2.70
C ILE A 114 -0.35 11.29 -2.56
N LYS A 115 -0.82 12.01 -1.55
CA LYS A 115 -0.40 13.40 -1.28
C LYS A 115 1.10 13.54 -1.00
N THR A 116 1.76 12.49 -0.55
CA THR A 116 3.22 12.47 -0.35
C THR A 116 4.02 12.01 -1.56
N GLY A 117 3.35 11.79 -2.71
CA GLY A 117 3.99 11.48 -3.98
C GLY A 117 4.04 9.99 -4.34
N THR A 118 3.30 9.12 -3.64
CA THR A 118 3.20 7.70 -3.99
C THR A 118 2.27 7.52 -5.19
N GLY A 119 2.76 6.96 -6.30
CA GLY A 119 1.99 6.67 -7.52
C GLY A 119 1.82 5.18 -7.81
N ALA A 120 2.52 4.31 -7.08
CA ALA A 120 2.34 2.87 -7.14
C ALA A 120 2.58 2.24 -5.76
N ILE A 121 1.77 1.24 -5.40
CA ILE A 121 1.86 0.60 -4.09
C ILE A 121 1.55 -0.90 -4.17
N GLU A 122 2.33 -1.70 -3.47
CA GLU A 122 2.00 -3.09 -3.18
C GLU A 122 1.36 -3.18 -1.79
N ILE A 123 0.17 -3.75 -1.70
CA ILE A 123 -0.55 -3.96 -0.45
C ILE A 123 -0.65 -5.46 -0.18
N LYS A 124 -0.02 -5.89 0.90
CA LYS A 124 -0.01 -7.29 1.35
C LYS A 124 -1.14 -7.55 2.33
N SER A 125 -1.76 -8.73 2.24
CA SER A 125 -2.57 -9.30 3.32
C SER A 125 -1.67 -9.86 4.43
N GLY A 126 -2.20 -10.71 5.31
CA GLY A 126 -1.39 -11.42 6.33
C GLY A 126 -1.66 -10.99 7.76
N TYR A 127 -2.58 -10.07 7.97
CA TYR A 127 -3.09 -9.72 9.30
C TYR A 127 -4.48 -10.30 9.60
N GLY A 128 -5.05 -11.08 8.66
CA GLY A 128 -6.34 -11.74 8.86
C GLY A 128 -6.23 -13.01 9.68
N LEU A 129 -5.25 -13.83 9.39
CA LEU A 129 -4.92 -15.12 10.00
C LEU A 129 -6.03 -16.18 9.90
N THR A 130 -7.18 -15.85 9.32
CA THR A 130 -8.27 -16.77 8.98
C THR A 130 -8.65 -16.57 7.51
N LEU A 131 -9.27 -17.56 6.88
CA LEU A 131 -9.72 -17.46 5.51
C LEU A 131 -10.60 -16.22 5.29
N ASP A 132 -11.64 -16.03 6.10
CA ASP A 132 -12.59 -14.93 5.95
C ASP A 132 -11.93 -13.56 6.11
N ALA A 133 -11.02 -13.42 7.06
CA ALA A 133 -10.34 -12.17 7.33
C ALA A 133 -9.28 -11.84 6.26
N GLU A 134 -8.55 -12.83 5.74
CA GLU A 134 -7.63 -12.65 4.61
C GLU A 134 -8.39 -12.25 3.35
N LEU A 135 -9.51 -12.91 3.04
CA LEU A 135 -10.38 -12.54 1.93
C LEU A 135 -10.98 -11.14 2.10
N LYS A 136 -11.35 -10.75 3.33
CA LYS A 136 -11.81 -9.38 3.64
C LYS A 136 -10.75 -8.35 3.28
N ILE A 137 -9.49 -8.56 3.68
CA ILE A 137 -8.37 -7.68 3.33
C ILE A 137 -8.25 -7.57 1.80
N LEU A 138 -8.26 -8.70 1.09
CA LEU A 138 -8.11 -8.71 -0.37
C LEU A 138 -9.27 -8.02 -1.09
N ARG A 139 -10.53 -8.17 -0.60
CA ARG A 139 -11.67 -7.42 -1.14
C ARG A 139 -11.55 -5.92 -0.90
N VAL A 140 -11.06 -5.51 0.27
CA VAL A 140 -10.77 -4.09 0.54
C VAL A 140 -9.69 -3.56 -0.40
N ILE A 141 -8.60 -4.31 -0.62
CA ILE A 141 -7.55 -3.92 -1.58
C ILE A 141 -8.13 -3.79 -3.00
N LYS A 142 -9.00 -4.71 -3.41
CA LYS A 142 -9.69 -4.63 -4.71
C LYS A 142 -10.53 -3.36 -4.81
N ARG A 143 -11.32 -3.04 -3.80
CA ARG A 143 -12.12 -1.78 -3.75
C ARG A 143 -11.24 -0.54 -3.80
N LEU A 144 -10.09 -0.53 -3.11
CA LEU A 144 -9.12 0.57 -3.18
C LEU A 144 -8.59 0.73 -4.60
N LYS A 145 -8.24 -0.36 -5.27
CA LYS A 145 -7.76 -0.35 -6.66
C LYS A 145 -8.82 0.17 -7.64
N GLU A 146 -10.08 -0.18 -7.45
CA GLU A 146 -11.19 0.25 -8.30
C GLU A 146 -11.57 1.74 -8.09
N ASN A 147 -11.21 2.33 -6.94
CA ASN A 147 -11.56 3.70 -6.56
C ASN A 147 -10.33 4.61 -6.40
N SER A 148 -9.20 4.26 -7.00
CA SER A 148 -7.97 5.05 -6.94
C SER A 148 -7.29 5.11 -8.32
N GLU A 149 -6.66 6.23 -8.60
CA GLU A 149 -5.93 6.47 -9.86
C GLU A 149 -4.52 5.88 -9.86
N ILE A 150 -3.97 5.53 -8.69
CA ILE A 150 -2.62 4.97 -8.61
C ILE A 150 -2.59 3.47 -8.90
N THR A 151 -1.44 2.96 -9.27
CA THR A 151 -1.24 1.53 -9.46
C THR A 151 -1.21 0.78 -8.13
N ILE A 152 -2.16 -0.14 -7.92
CA ILE A 152 -2.20 -0.99 -6.73
C ILE A 152 -1.99 -2.45 -7.12
N LYS A 153 -1.03 -3.11 -6.47
CA LYS A 153 -0.80 -4.56 -6.51
C LYS A 153 -1.21 -5.18 -5.19
N ALA A 154 -2.04 -6.23 -5.25
CA ALA A 154 -2.37 -7.04 -4.09
C ALA A 154 -1.40 -8.23 -3.99
N THR A 155 -0.99 -8.56 -2.77
CA THR A 155 -0.21 -9.77 -2.47
C THR A 155 -0.87 -10.53 -1.34
N PHE A 156 -1.22 -11.78 -1.60
CA PHE A 156 -1.69 -12.71 -0.56
C PHE A 156 -0.53 -13.21 0.27
N LEU A 157 -0.53 -12.93 1.56
CA LEU A 157 0.55 -13.26 2.49
C LEU A 157 0.02 -13.91 3.78
N ALA A 158 -0.87 -14.90 3.68
CA ALA A 158 -1.48 -15.55 4.85
C ALA A 158 -0.44 -16.15 5.84
N ALA A 159 0.69 -16.62 5.34
CA ALA A 159 1.78 -17.15 6.16
C ALA A 159 2.65 -16.06 6.85
N HIS A 160 2.16 -14.83 6.97
CA HIS A 160 2.88 -13.73 7.62
C HIS A 160 3.07 -13.93 9.12
N ALA A 161 2.08 -14.53 9.79
CA ALA A 161 2.15 -14.93 11.20
C ALA A 161 1.38 -16.22 11.41
N LEU A 162 1.65 -16.87 12.54
CA LEU A 162 0.98 -18.10 12.95
C LEU A 162 -0.18 -17.76 13.89
N PRO A 163 -1.43 -18.16 13.57
CA PRO A 163 -2.57 -18.02 14.50
C PRO A 163 -2.36 -18.77 15.80
N LYS A 164 -3.00 -18.32 16.88
CA LYS A 164 -2.88 -18.97 18.20
C LYS A 164 -3.29 -20.45 18.17
N GLU A 165 -4.31 -20.77 17.38
CA GLU A 165 -4.87 -22.12 17.24
C GLU A 165 -3.87 -23.10 16.60
N PHE A 166 -2.90 -22.58 15.86
CA PHE A 166 -1.87 -23.36 15.19
C PHE A 166 -0.49 -23.25 15.84
N LYS A 167 -0.38 -22.68 17.05
CA LYS A 167 0.90 -22.44 17.74
C LYS A 167 1.83 -23.65 17.74
N ASP A 168 1.28 -24.83 17.96
CA ASP A 168 2.01 -26.09 18.04
C ASP A 168 1.84 -26.96 16.76
N ASN A 169 1.21 -26.43 15.70
CA ASN A 169 0.91 -27.15 14.47
C ASN A 169 1.11 -26.26 13.25
N LYS A 170 2.35 -25.86 12.96
CA LYS A 170 2.69 -25.02 11.81
C LYS A 170 2.32 -25.67 10.48
N ASP A 171 2.56 -26.98 10.34
CA ASP A 171 2.26 -27.72 9.12
C ASP A 171 0.76 -27.72 8.84
N GLY A 172 -0.07 -27.89 9.85
CA GLY A 172 -1.54 -27.80 9.71
C GLY A 172 -2.00 -26.41 9.27
N TYR A 173 -1.34 -25.34 9.69
CA TYR A 173 -1.62 -23.99 9.17
C TYR A 173 -1.19 -23.84 7.71
N MET A 174 -0.02 -24.36 7.35
CA MET A 174 0.43 -24.33 5.96
C MET A 174 -0.48 -25.15 5.05
N ASP A 175 -0.97 -26.28 5.51
CA ASP A 175 -1.96 -27.09 4.78
C ASP A 175 -3.26 -26.31 4.54
N LEU A 176 -3.77 -25.59 5.55
CA LEU A 176 -4.93 -24.70 5.43
C LEU A 176 -4.68 -23.60 4.39
N VAL A 177 -3.50 -22.95 4.44
CA VAL A 177 -3.14 -21.89 3.49
C VAL A 177 -3.06 -22.42 2.06
N ILE A 178 -2.41 -23.56 1.85
CA ILE A 178 -2.14 -24.12 0.51
C ILE A 178 -3.40 -24.76 -0.07
N ASN A 179 -4.12 -25.56 0.71
CA ASN A 179 -5.18 -26.41 0.20
C ASN A 179 -6.58 -25.78 0.27
N GLU A 180 -6.77 -24.77 1.14
CA GLU A 180 -8.07 -24.11 1.30
C GLU A 180 -8.03 -22.63 0.88
N MET A 181 -7.10 -21.82 1.45
CA MET A 181 -7.09 -20.37 1.19
C MET A 181 -6.63 -20.06 -0.23
N LEU A 182 -5.49 -20.59 -0.66
CA LEU A 182 -4.89 -20.27 -1.94
C LEU A 182 -5.79 -20.61 -3.16
N PRO A 183 -6.48 -21.76 -3.22
CA PRO A 183 -7.41 -22.06 -4.30
C PRO A 183 -8.61 -21.12 -4.41
N ILE A 184 -9.01 -20.49 -3.29
CA ILE A 184 -10.09 -19.50 -3.26
C ILE A 184 -9.58 -18.13 -3.73
N VAL A 185 -8.39 -17.74 -3.28
CA VAL A 185 -7.76 -16.46 -3.65
C VAL A 185 -7.35 -16.42 -5.13
N ALA A 186 -7.00 -17.55 -5.72
CA ALA A 186 -6.56 -17.67 -7.12
C ALA A 186 -7.69 -17.60 -8.15
N LYS A 187 -8.96 -17.62 -7.73
CA LYS A 187 -10.17 -17.47 -8.59
C LYS A 187 -10.55 -16.01 -8.78
#